data_a448dc4c7fb5927ac3257c07e89a31d6
#
_entry.id   a448dc4c7fb5927ac3257c07e89a31d6
#
_cell.length_a   1.000
_cell.length_b   1.000
_cell.length_c   1.000
_cell.angle_alpha   90.00
_cell.angle_beta   90.00
_cell.angle_gamma   90.00
#
_symmetry.space_group_name_H-M   'P 1'
#
loop_
_entity.id
_entity.type
_entity.pdbx_description
1 polymer ?
#
loop_
_entity_poly.entity_id
_entity_poly.type
_entity_poly.pdbx_seq_one_letter_code
_entity_poly.pdbx_strand_id
1 'polypeptide(L)'
;MQNFLSIFLSIACVVSSEFHEDCVKGEDCVFKAELVRFLEESDPTWTAISKAEKSYVPCVQGNCTCHEIQLENDLEPFLGGISLQMLEAVSNRGTRYQIVDGKLFRQRECMFPARCSGVEYFIKPLLKRLPNMELVINVRDWPQIYKQWNQPAPVLSFSKTDEYADIMYPAWGFWEGGPAISLYPTGLGRWDKHRQSISKTAEKFPWHSKESKAFFRGSRTSSERDPLVLLSREDPAMADAQYTKNQAWKSPADTLNAEPASEVSFEEHCKYKYLFNFRGVAASFRLKHLFLCKSLVFHVGDEWKEFFYDSLRPWIHYIPVKSNPTSEELKSLIEYFKENDDVAMKIAEAGYQHIWHHLRMEDVRCYWEKLLMAYGGLMRGEIVRDETLMEIS
;
A
#
# COMPACT_ATOMS: atom_id res chain seq x y z
N MET A 1 18.30 37.16 -4.43
CA MET A 1 18.56 35.76 -4.82
C MET A 1 17.29 35.02 -5.25
N GLN A 2 16.11 35.24 -4.63
CA GLN A 2 14.85 34.64 -5.06
C GLN A 2 14.36 35.03 -6.47
N ASN A 3 14.59 36.25 -6.91
CA ASN A 3 14.16 36.69 -8.25
C ASN A 3 15.01 36.10 -9.40
N PHE A 4 16.21 35.61 -9.14
CA PHE A 4 17.03 34.95 -10.17
C PHE A 4 16.59 33.51 -10.43
N LEU A 5 16.15 32.77 -9.40
CA LEU A 5 15.65 31.40 -9.55
C LEU A 5 14.34 31.34 -10.34
N SER A 6 13.43 32.31 -10.09
CA SER A 6 12.13 32.38 -10.80
C SER A 6 12.27 32.68 -12.30
N ILE A 7 13.28 33.49 -12.66
CA ILE A 7 13.58 33.79 -14.07
C ILE A 7 14.24 32.58 -14.76
N PHE A 8 15.06 31.79 -14.07
CA PHE A 8 15.69 30.60 -14.63
C PHE A 8 14.70 29.46 -14.80
N LEU A 9 13.74 29.27 -13.90
CA LEU A 9 12.65 28.28 -14.03
C LEU A 9 11.71 28.61 -15.20
N SER A 10 11.35 29.88 -15.39
CA SER A 10 10.54 30.31 -16.54
C SER A 10 11.26 30.11 -17.87
N ILE A 11 12.58 30.26 -17.91
CA ILE A 11 13.39 30.04 -19.13
C ILE A 11 13.52 28.53 -19.41
N ALA A 12 13.62 27.67 -18.40
CA ALA A 12 13.69 26.22 -18.57
C ALA A 12 12.37 25.64 -19.13
N CYS A 13 11.20 26.11 -18.64
CA CYS A 13 9.89 25.69 -19.13
C CYS A 13 9.64 26.10 -20.60
N VAL A 14 10.05 27.30 -21.00
CA VAL A 14 9.93 27.78 -22.40
C VAL A 14 10.87 27.01 -23.31
N VAL A 15 12.05 26.62 -22.82
CA VAL A 15 13.06 25.90 -23.62
C VAL A 15 12.66 24.45 -23.89
N SER A 16 11.95 23.77 -22.93
CA SER A 16 11.59 22.36 -23.11
C SER A 16 10.45 22.12 -24.11
N SER A 17 9.51 23.06 -24.25
CA SER A 17 8.38 22.94 -25.19
C SER A 17 8.70 23.29 -26.65
N GLU A 18 9.75 24.10 -26.90
CA GLU A 18 10.18 24.49 -28.25
C GLU A 18 11.30 23.58 -28.84
N PHE A 19 11.79 22.61 -28.07
CA PHE A 19 13.03 21.87 -28.39
C PHE A 19 12.86 20.75 -29.42
N HIS A 20 11.66 20.37 -29.79
CA HIS A 20 11.46 19.17 -30.62
C HIS A 20 11.42 19.42 -32.13
N GLU A 21 11.30 20.67 -32.62
CA GLU A 21 11.13 20.90 -34.05
C GLU A 21 12.26 21.66 -34.81
N ASP A 22 13.13 22.42 -34.13
CA ASP A 22 14.05 23.36 -34.84
C ASP A 22 15.56 23.22 -34.56
N CYS A 23 16.05 22.20 -33.87
CA CYS A 23 17.48 22.05 -33.65
C CYS A 23 18.22 21.37 -34.82
N VAL A 24 18.58 22.14 -35.84
CA VAL A 24 19.56 21.74 -36.85
C VAL A 24 20.96 22.02 -36.34
N LYS A 25 21.72 20.91 -36.16
CA LYS A 25 23.13 20.81 -35.67
C LYS A 25 23.92 22.12 -35.61
N GLY A 26 24.20 22.61 -34.38
CA GLY A 26 25.08 23.71 -34.08
C GLY A 26 25.55 23.74 -32.63
N GLU A 27 26.63 24.44 -32.30
CA GLU A 27 27.22 24.57 -30.93
C GLU A 27 26.18 25.05 -29.89
N ASP A 28 25.24 25.90 -30.29
CA ASP A 28 24.15 26.39 -29.42
C ASP A 28 23.20 25.31 -28.95
N CYS A 29 22.98 24.27 -29.74
CA CYS A 29 22.12 23.13 -29.38
C CYS A 29 22.77 22.23 -28.34
N VAL A 30 24.08 22.04 -28.46
CA VAL A 30 24.84 21.23 -27.49
C VAL A 30 24.86 21.95 -26.12
N PHE A 31 25.16 23.24 -26.10
CA PHE A 31 25.17 24.05 -24.88
C PHE A 31 23.80 24.11 -24.20
N LYS A 32 22.72 24.27 -24.97
CA LYS A 32 21.36 24.24 -24.43
C LYS A 32 20.99 22.86 -23.87
N ALA A 33 21.33 21.78 -24.55
CA ALA A 33 21.08 20.42 -24.08
C ALA A 33 21.87 20.10 -22.79
N GLU A 34 23.13 20.57 -22.69
CA GLU A 34 23.94 20.43 -21.49
C GLU A 34 23.40 21.26 -20.33
N LEU A 35 22.91 22.49 -20.60
CA LEU A 35 22.28 23.34 -19.57
C LEU A 35 20.97 22.73 -19.04
N VAL A 36 20.09 22.23 -19.91
CA VAL A 36 18.86 21.54 -19.52
C VAL A 36 19.21 20.31 -18.67
N ARG A 37 20.15 19.49 -19.11
CA ARG A 37 20.64 18.35 -18.37
C ARG A 37 21.23 18.72 -17.01
N PHE A 38 22.02 19.81 -16.93
CA PHE A 38 22.57 20.31 -15.66
C PHE A 38 21.48 20.78 -14.70
N LEU A 39 20.44 21.47 -15.21
CA LEU A 39 19.28 21.92 -14.41
C LEU A 39 18.46 20.74 -13.90
N GLU A 40 18.21 19.74 -14.76
CA GLU A 40 17.54 18.50 -14.38
C GLU A 40 18.34 17.71 -13.35
N GLU A 41 19.65 17.55 -13.54
CA GLU A 41 20.53 16.86 -12.57
C GLU A 41 20.67 17.61 -11.24
N SER A 42 20.38 18.91 -11.18
CA SER A 42 20.35 19.72 -9.96
C SER A 42 19.04 19.63 -9.19
N ASP A 43 17.95 19.10 -9.81
CA ASP A 43 16.66 18.91 -9.18
C ASP A 43 16.66 17.61 -8.34
N PRO A 44 16.42 17.66 -7.03
CA PRO A 44 16.44 16.49 -6.17
C PRO A 44 15.39 15.43 -6.57
N THR A 45 14.20 15.85 -7.04
CA THR A 45 13.13 14.96 -7.47
C THR A 45 13.50 14.24 -8.76
N TRP A 46 13.98 14.95 -9.74
CA TRP A 46 14.50 14.37 -10.99
C TRP A 46 15.64 13.37 -10.73
N THR A 47 16.59 13.77 -9.89
CA THR A 47 17.72 12.90 -9.50
C THR A 47 17.23 11.62 -8.84
N ALA A 48 16.22 11.69 -7.96
CA ALA A 48 15.64 10.52 -7.31
C ALA A 48 14.92 9.59 -8.31
N ILE A 49 14.13 10.13 -9.24
CA ILE A 49 13.46 9.40 -10.32
C ILE A 49 14.50 8.70 -11.21
N SER A 50 15.47 9.44 -11.71
CA SER A 50 16.52 8.94 -12.60
C SER A 50 17.35 7.82 -11.96
N LYS A 51 17.66 7.96 -10.67
CA LYS A 51 18.34 6.92 -9.89
C LYS A 51 17.47 5.67 -9.73
N ALA A 52 16.18 5.84 -9.44
CA ALA A 52 15.24 4.73 -9.30
C ALA A 52 15.09 3.97 -10.63
N GLU A 53 14.93 4.67 -11.76
CA GLU A 53 14.84 4.06 -13.08
C GLU A 53 16.08 3.24 -13.47
N LYS A 54 17.28 3.75 -13.18
CA LYS A 54 18.55 3.05 -13.48
C LYS A 54 18.71 1.75 -12.67
N SER A 55 18.12 1.67 -11.48
CA SER A 55 18.23 0.49 -10.59
C SER A 55 17.00 -0.42 -10.64
N TYR A 56 15.94 -0.03 -11.35
CA TYR A 56 14.70 -0.77 -11.36
C TYR A 56 14.79 -2.07 -12.17
N VAL A 57 14.44 -3.17 -11.51
CA VAL A 57 14.27 -4.48 -12.15
C VAL A 57 12.79 -4.88 -12.03
N PRO A 58 12.08 -5.00 -13.15
CA PRO A 58 10.67 -5.38 -13.12
C PRO A 58 10.47 -6.80 -12.58
N CYS A 59 9.33 -7.02 -11.94
CA CYS A 59 8.87 -8.37 -11.62
C CYS A 59 8.58 -9.18 -12.87
N VAL A 60 8.81 -10.48 -12.79
CA VAL A 60 8.43 -11.41 -13.86
C VAL A 60 6.93 -11.67 -13.77
N GLN A 61 6.22 -11.53 -14.90
CA GLN A 61 4.78 -11.82 -14.97
C GLN A 61 4.49 -13.32 -14.74
N GLY A 62 3.35 -13.60 -14.13
CA GLY A 62 2.74 -14.92 -14.10
C GLY A 62 3.03 -15.80 -12.88
N ASN A 63 3.79 -15.30 -11.89
CA ASN A 63 3.97 -15.97 -10.62
C ASN A 63 3.97 -14.96 -9.46
N CYS A 64 3.78 -15.42 -8.22
CA CYS A 64 3.81 -14.57 -7.03
C CYS A 64 5.22 -14.30 -6.47
N THR A 65 6.27 -14.56 -7.23
CA THR A 65 7.66 -14.38 -6.78
C THR A 65 8.02 -12.93 -6.49
N CYS A 66 7.27 -11.98 -7.03
CA CYS A 66 7.41 -10.55 -6.72
C CYS A 66 7.35 -10.23 -5.22
N HIS A 67 6.72 -11.11 -4.43
CA HIS A 67 6.49 -10.91 -2.99
C HIS A 67 7.30 -11.88 -2.12
N GLU A 68 8.12 -12.77 -2.71
CA GLU A 68 8.83 -13.82 -1.97
C GLU A 68 9.87 -13.29 -1.00
N ILE A 69 10.54 -12.21 -1.32
CA ILE A 69 11.56 -11.61 -0.45
C ILE A 69 10.97 -11.24 0.92
N GLN A 70 9.71 -10.82 0.97
CA GLN A 70 9.04 -10.53 2.24
C GLN A 70 8.81 -11.81 3.05
N LEU A 71 8.41 -12.89 2.39
CA LEU A 71 8.21 -14.19 3.03
C LEU A 71 9.53 -14.77 3.57
N GLU A 72 10.60 -14.70 2.78
CA GLU A 72 11.92 -15.16 3.17
C GLU A 72 12.44 -14.39 4.40
N ASN A 73 12.35 -13.06 4.39
CA ASN A 73 12.74 -12.20 5.51
C ASN A 73 11.92 -12.51 6.80
N ASP A 74 10.64 -12.78 6.66
CA ASP A 74 9.76 -13.05 7.80
C ASP A 74 10.01 -14.43 8.41
N LEU A 75 10.41 -15.42 7.61
CA LEU A 75 10.67 -16.79 8.07
C LEU A 75 12.13 -17.04 8.46
N GLU A 76 13.06 -16.14 8.13
CA GLU A 76 14.48 -16.27 8.48
C GLU A 76 14.71 -16.56 9.98
N PRO A 77 14.06 -15.88 10.95
CA PRO A 77 14.25 -16.15 12.37
C PRO A 77 13.81 -17.55 12.79
N PHE A 78 13.04 -18.25 11.96
CA PHE A 78 12.47 -19.57 12.25
C PHE A 78 13.13 -20.71 11.51
N LEU A 79 14.23 -20.49 10.79
CA LEU A 79 14.94 -21.55 10.05
C LEU A 79 15.42 -22.71 10.96
N GLY A 80 15.64 -22.44 12.25
CA GLY A 80 15.89 -23.46 13.27
C GLY A 80 14.71 -24.35 13.64
N GLY A 81 13.51 -23.94 13.25
CA GLY A 81 12.24 -24.63 13.49
C GLY A 81 11.29 -23.84 14.41
N ILE A 82 9.99 -24.12 14.25
CA ILE A 82 8.90 -23.59 15.06
C ILE A 82 8.42 -24.69 16.00
N SER A 83 8.65 -24.54 17.31
CA SER A 83 8.23 -25.52 18.31
C SER A 83 6.83 -25.23 18.84
N LEU A 84 6.16 -26.25 19.36
CA LEU A 84 4.87 -26.10 20.04
C LEU A 84 4.96 -25.18 21.26
N GLN A 85 6.10 -25.17 21.96
CA GLN A 85 6.33 -24.26 23.08
C GLN A 85 6.35 -22.79 22.64
N MET A 86 6.92 -22.48 21.46
CA MET A 86 6.88 -21.11 20.91
C MET A 86 5.44 -20.69 20.61
N LEU A 87 4.63 -21.58 20.07
CA LEU A 87 3.20 -21.30 19.76
C LEU A 87 2.36 -21.13 21.01
N GLU A 88 2.57 -21.98 22.03
CA GLU A 88 1.89 -21.88 23.32
C GLU A 88 2.18 -20.52 23.98
N ALA A 89 3.42 -20.08 23.97
CA ALA A 89 3.84 -18.80 24.56
C ALA A 89 3.14 -17.58 23.93
N VAL A 90 2.62 -17.69 22.70
CA VAL A 90 1.95 -16.61 21.96
C VAL A 90 0.49 -16.91 21.61
N SER A 91 -0.07 -17.97 22.18
CA SER A 91 -1.45 -18.42 21.90
C SER A 91 -2.52 -17.35 22.12
N ASN A 92 -2.28 -16.39 23.01
CA ASN A 92 -3.16 -15.25 23.31
C ASN A 92 -2.91 -14.03 22.42
N ARG A 93 -1.93 -14.06 21.53
CA ARG A 93 -1.59 -12.94 20.62
C ARG A 93 -2.43 -12.90 19.35
N GLY A 94 -3.20 -13.95 19.08
CA GLY A 94 -4.06 -14.05 17.89
C GLY A 94 -5.15 -15.09 18.07
N THR A 95 -5.78 -15.46 16.96
CA THR A 95 -6.72 -16.58 16.87
C THR A 95 -5.92 -17.85 16.59
N ARG A 96 -6.08 -18.88 17.43
CA ARG A 96 -5.43 -20.18 17.21
C ARG A 96 -6.16 -20.97 16.13
N TYR A 97 -5.37 -21.55 15.23
CA TYR A 97 -5.81 -22.47 14.20
C TYR A 97 -4.95 -23.73 14.21
N GLN A 98 -5.53 -24.85 13.87
CA GLN A 98 -4.81 -26.08 13.53
C GLN A 98 -5.24 -26.59 12.16
N ILE A 99 -4.30 -27.09 11.40
CA ILE A 99 -4.53 -27.90 10.22
C ILE A 99 -4.09 -29.30 10.58
N VAL A 100 -5.03 -30.26 10.60
CA VAL A 100 -4.78 -31.66 10.93
C VAL A 100 -5.54 -32.52 9.93
N ASP A 101 -4.84 -33.44 9.27
CA ASP A 101 -5.39 -34.38 8.31
C ASP A 101 -6.26 -33.73 7.21
N GLY A 102 -5.79 -32.57 6.72
CA GLY A 102 -6.48 -31.82 5.67
C GLY A 102 -7.78 -31.14 6.12
N LYS A 103 -7.96 -30.95 7.42
CA LYS A 103 -9.08 -30.22 8.02
C LYS A 103 -8.57 -29.00 8.76
N LEU A 104 -9.40 -27.93 8.78
CA LEU A 104 -9.13 -26.70 9.49
C LEU A 104 -9.90 -26.65 10.81
N PHE A 105 -9.20 -26.39 11.89
CA PHE A 105 -9.78 -26.17 13.21
C PHE A 105 -9.40 -24.79 13.72
N ARG A 106 -10.31 -24.17 14.47
CA ARG A 106 -10.11 -22.84 15.05
C ARG A 106 -10.63 -22.79 16.48
N GLN A 107 -10.04 -21.97 17.33
CA GLN A 107 -10.65 -21.62 18.61
C GLN A 107 -12.07 -21.06 18.40
N ARG A 108 -12.98 -21.30 19.34
CA ARG A 108 -14.39 -20.92 19.20
C ARG A 108 -14.57 -19.42 19.01
N GLU A 109 -13.83 -18.62 19.75
CA GLU A 109 -13.93 -17.18 19.71
C GLU A 109 -12.96 -16.60 18.69
N CYS A 110 -13.49 -15.83 17.76
CA CYS A 110 -12.72 -14.93 16.91
C CYS A 110 -13.12 -13.50 17.26
N MET A 111 -12.16 -12.67 17.60
CA MET A 111 -12.41 -11.27 18.00
C MET A 111 -13.18 -10.49 16.94
N PHE A 112 -12.93 -10.78 15.66
CA PHE A 112 -13.59 -10.17 14.52
C PHE A 112 -14.02 -11.25 13.52
N PRO A 113 -15.24 -11.81 13.64
CA PRO A 113 -15.68 -12.97 12.85
C PRO A 113 -15.50 -12.82 11.34
N ALA A 114 -15.81 -11.64 10.76
CA ALA A 114 -15.63 -11.40 9.34
C ALA A 114 -14.16 -11.43 8.91
N ARG A 115 -13.22 -11.03 9.79
CA ARG A 115 -11.79 -11.12 9.51
C ARG A 115 -11.30 -12.56 9.52
N CYS A 116 -11.78 -13.39 10.46
CA CYS A 116 -11.49 -14.82 10.46
C CYS A 116 -12.05 -15.50 9.20
N SER A 117 -13.30 -15.19 8.82
CA SER A 117 -13.91 -15.69 7.57
C SER A 117 -13.05 -15.31 6.35
N GLY A 118 -12.56 -14.07 6.28
CA GLY A 118 -11.69 -13.63 5.20
C GLY A 118 -10.35 -14.37 5.13
N VAL A 119 -9.76 -14.74 6.26
CA VAL A 119 -8.54 -15.57 6.33
C VAL A 119 -8.85 -17.01 5.93
N GLU A 120 -9.91 -17.58 6.47
CA GLU A 120 -10.34 -18.96 6.21
C GLU A 120 -10.66 -19.23 4.74
N TYR A 121 -11.17 -18.23 4.03
CA TYR A 121 -11.39 -18.28 2.58
C TYR A 121 -10.13 -18.65 1.79
N PHE A 122 -8.98 -18.16 2.21
CA PHE A 122 -7.70 -18.46 1.54
C PHE A 122 -7.09 -19.79 1.99
N ILE A 123 -7.29 -20.17 3.24
CA ILE A 123 -6.72 -21.42 3.79
C ILE A 123 -7.47 -22.66 3.30
N LYS A 124 -8.81 -22.64 3.31
CA LYS A 124 -9.66 -23.80 2.99
C LYS A 124 -9.31 -24.49 1.67
N PRO A 125 -9.09 -23.81 0.54
CA PRO A 125 -8.75 -24.49 -0.73
C PRO A 125 -7.39 -25.19 -0.72
N LEU A 126 -6.53 -24.88 0.25
CA LEU A 126 -5.16 -25.40 0.34
C LEU A 126 -5.05 -26.64 1.22
N LEU A 127 -6.05 -26.92 2.07
CA LEU A 127 -5.98 -27.90 3.16
C LEU A 127 -5.44 -29.28 2.76
N LYS A 128 -5.85 -29.81 1.60
CA LYS A 128 -5.41 -31.15 1.12
C LYS A 128 -3.93 -31.23 0.77
N ARG A 129 -3.27 -30.08 0.60
CA ARG A 129 -1.86 -29.97 0.19
C ARG A 129 -0.95 -29.54 1.34
N LEU A 130 -1.55 -29.03 2.42
CA LEU A 130 -0.80 -28.50 3.55
C LEU A 130 -0.45 -29.62 4.56
N PRO A 131 0.76 -29.58 5.15
CA PRO A 131 1.10 -30.46 6.26
C PRO A 131 0.29 -30.09 7.50
N ASN A 132 0.25 -31.00 8.48
CA ASN A 132 -0.29 -30.70 9.80
C ASN A 132 0.51 -29.58 10.44
N MET A 133 -0.17 -28.55 10.95
CA MET A 133 0.47 -27.40 11.58
C MET A 133 -0.46 -26.69 12.56
N GLU A 134 0.14 -25.92 13.45
CA GLU A 134 -0.58 -24.98 14.31
C GLU A 134 -0.18 -23.53 13.96
N LEU A 135 -1.14 -22.62 14.01
CA LEU A 135 -0.98 -21.22 13.62
C LEU A 135 -1.58 -20.29 14.67
N VAL A 136 -0.94 -19.16 14.90
CA VAL A 136 -1.52 -18.04 15.64
C VAL A 136 -1.67 -16.88 14.68
N ILE A 137 -2.90 -16.56 14.29
CA ILE A 137 -3.20 -15.53 13.30
C ILE A 137 -3.80 -14.32 14.01
N ASN A 138 -3.07 -13.23 14.02
CA ASN A 138 -3.54 -11.96 14.54
C ASN A 138 -4.47 -11.28 13.53
N VAL A 139 -5.73 -11.14 13.91
CA VAL A 139 -6.76 -10.42 13.14
C VAL A 139 -7.03 -9.00 13.67
N ARG A 140 -6.18 -8.48 14.56
CA ARG A 140 -6.21 -7.09 15.04
C ARG A 140 -5.49 -6.19 14.04
N ASP A 141 -5.64 -4.88 14.20
CA ASP A 141 -4.96 -3.91 13.32
C ASP A 141 -3.45 -3.81 13.61
N TRP A 142 -3.03 -4.05 14.85
CA TRP A 142 -1.66 -3.87 15.30
C TRP A 142 -0.89 -5.20 15.35
N PRO A 143 0.38 -5.26 14.89
CA PRO A 143 1.24 -6.43 15.04
C PRO A 143 1.53 -6.72 16.51
N GLN A 144 1.98 -7.92 16.83
CA GLN A 144 1.98 -8.45 18.19
C GLN A 144 3.38 -8.71 18.75
N ILE A 145 4.39 -8.90 17.91
CA ILE A 145 5.71 -9.38 18.32
C ILE A 145 6.74 -8.26 18.12
N TYR A 146 7.15 -7.66 19.22
CA TYR A 146 8.14 -6.59 19.22
C TYR A 146 9.55 -7.16 19.13
N LYS A 147 10.38 -6.71 18.19
CA LYS A 147 11.76 -7.22 18.01
C LYS A 147 12.63 -7.06 19.24
N GLN A 148 12.37 -6.02 20.05
CA GLN A 148 13.12 -5.77 21.30
C GLN A 148 13.01 -6.91 22.33
N TRP A 149 12.01 -7.79 22.22
CA TRP A 149 11.88 -8.93 23.12
C TRP A 149 12.91 -10.02 22.88
N ASN A 150 13.66 -9.94 21.76
CA ASN A 150 14.73 -10.87 21.38
C ASN A 150 14.31 -12.35 21.39
N GLN A 151 13.04 -12.64 21.24
CA GLN A 151 12.50 -14.00 21.19
C GLN A 151 11.66 -14.15 19.91
N PRO A 152 12.08 -15.02 18.97
CA PRO A 152 11.27 -15.36 17.81
C PRO A 152 9.93 -15.94 18.28
N ALA A 153 8.84 -15.39 17.75
CA ALA A 153 7.50 -15.82 18.10
C ALA A 153 6.62 -15.84 16.83
N PRO A 154 6.09 -17.02 16.43
CA PRO A 154 5.50 -17.21 15.12
C PRO A 154 4.05 -16.74 15.08
N VAL A 155 3.81 -15.44 15.20
CA VAL A 155 2.51 -14.82 15.03
C VAL A 155 2.39 -14.24 13.62
N LEU A 156 1.29 -14.57 12.95
CA LEU A 156 0.98 -14.04 11.63
C LEU A 156 0.17 -12.74 11.77
N SER A 157 0.61 -11.65 11.11
CA SER A 157 -0.08 -10.35 11.08
C SER A 157 -0.16 -9.81 9.64
N PHE A 158 -1.24 -9.08 9.30
CA PHE A 158 -1.40 -8.58 7.93
C PHE A 158 -0.48 -7.41 7.59
N SER A 159 0.04 -6.74 8.61
CA SER A 159 0.85 -5.53 8.48
C SER A 159 1.79 -5.41 9.68
N LYS A 160 2.94 -4.80 9.46
CA LYS A 160 3.91 -4.46 10.50
C LYS A 160 4.76 -3.26 10.14
N THR A 161 5.52 -2.76 11.11
CA THR A 161 6.67 -1.87 10.92
C THR A 161 7.97 -2.65 11.14
N ASP A 162 9.11 -2.03 10.86
CA ASP A 162 10.42 -2.65 11.08
C ASP A 162 10.74 -2.94 12.57
N GLU A 163 9.94 -2.40 13.50
CA GLU A 163 10.04 -2.69 14.92
C GLU A 163 9.43 -4.05 15.31
N TYR A 164 8.65 -4.68 14.43
CA TYR A 164 7.92 -5.91 14.70
C TYR A 164 8.47 -7.08 13.91
N ALA A 165 8.41 -8.27 14.53
CA ALA A 165 8.89 -9.53 13.98
C ALA A 165 7.76 -10.46 13.51
N ASP A 166 6.52 -9.99 13.48
CA ASP A 166 5.38 -10.76 12.98
C ASP A 166 5.62 -11.23 11.54
N ILE A 167 5.09 -12.39 11.21
CA ILE A 167 5.12 -12.97 9.85
C ILE A 167 3.96 -12.38 9.07
N MET A 168 4.21 -11.72 7.93
CA MET A 168 3.14 -11.09 7.18
C MET A 168 2.33 -12.07 6.34
N TYR A 169 1.01 -11.92 6.39
CA TYR A 169 0.08 -12.64 5.54
C TYR A 169 -0.83 -11.66 4.77
N PRO A 170 -1.35 -12.05 3.57
CA PRO A 170 -2.30 -11.21 2.84
C PRO A 170 -3.57 -10.98 3.65
N ALA A 171 -3.88 -9.71 3.93
CA ALA A 171 -4.98 -9.33 4.81
C ALA A 171 -6.31 -9.99 4.43
N TRP A 172 -7.13 -10.28 5.44
CA TRP A 172 -8.53 -10.71 5.26
C TRP A 172 -9.31 -9.81 4.28
N GLY A 173 -8.99 -8.51 4.26
CA GLY A 173 -9.64 -7.51 3.41
C GLY A 173 -9.47 -7.71 1.91
N PHE A 174 -8.67 -8.66 1.46
CA PHE A 174 -8.69 -9.10 0.06
C PHE A 174 -9.99 -9.86 -0.28
N TRP A 175 -10.66 -10.44 0.72
CA TRP A 175 -11.93 -11.15 0.54
C TRP A 175 -13.07 -10.53 1.35
N GLU A 176 -12.94 -10.41 2.67
CA GLU A 176 -14.01 -9.97 3.58
C GLU A 176 -13.43 -9.25 4.80
N GLY A 177 -14.25 -8.46 5.51
CA GLY A 177 -13.92 -7.92 6.82
C GLY A 177 -12.90 -6.79 6.84
N GLY A 178 -12.71 -6.06 5.77
CA GLY A 178 -11.96 -4.80 5.75
C GLY A 178 -12.70 -3.69 6.53
N PRO A 179 -12.14 -2.46 6.57
CA PRO A 179 -12.80 -1.34 7.21
C PRO A 179 -14.22 -1.14 6.67
N ALA A 180 -15.20 -1.10 7.58
CA ALA A 180 -16.59 -0.82 7.23
C ALA A 180 -16.82 0.69 7.21
N ILE A 181 -17.42 1.17 6.14
CA ILE A 181 -17.90 2.54 5.97
C ILE A 181 -19.31 2.49 5.37
N SER A 182 -20.03 3.61 5.30
CA SER A 182 -21.42 3.58 4.80
C SER A 182 -21.53 3.06 3.37
N LEU A 183 -20.53 3.34 2.51
CA LEU A 183 -20.47 2.81 1.14
C LEU A 183 -20.11 1.32 1.07
N TYR A 184 -19.42 0.81 2.08
CA TYR A 184 -18.98 -0.59 2.17
C TYR A 184 -19.31 -1.15 3.57
N PRO A 185 -20.58 -1.37 3.90
CA PRO A 185 -21.01 -1.71 5.27
C PRO A 185 -20.51 -3.08 5.74
N THR A 186 -20.17 -3.99 4.80
CA THR A 186 -19.57 -5.30 5.09
C THR A 186 -18.04 -5.27 5.07
N GLY A 187 -17.43 -4.08 4.91
CA GLY A 187 -15.99 -3.87 4.77
C GLY A 187 -15.52 -3.78 3.32
N LEU A 188 -14.27 -3.33 3.17
CA LEU A 188 -13.61 -3.14 1.87
C LEU A 188 -13.14 -4.47 1.21
N GLY A 189 -13.80 -5.58 1.47
CA GLY A 189 -13.48 -6.86 0.88
C GLY A 189 -13.78 -6.94 -0.63
N ARG A 190 -13.59 -8.14 -1.20
CA ARG A 190 -13.85 -8.41 -2.62
C ARG A 190 -12.94 -7.63 -3.55
N TRP A 191 -11.63 -7.77 -3.31
CA TRP A 191 -10.58 -7.23 -4.17
C TRP A 191 -10.74 -7.59 -5.64
N ASP A 192 -11.22 -8.80 -5.93
CA ASP A 192 -11.56 -9.26 -7.27
C ASP A 192 -12.58 -8.36 -7.97
N LYS A 193 -13.61 -7.90 -7.26
CA LYS A 193 -14.64 -6.99 -7.79
C LYS A 193 -14.13 -5.56 -7.89
N HIS A 194 -13.46 -5.07 -6.86
CA HIS A 194 -12.90 -3.71 -6.86
C HIS A 194 -11.89 -3.51 -7.99
N ARG A 195 -11.02 -4.49 -8.25
CA ARG A 195 -10.09 -4.43 -9.38
C ARG A 195 -10.79 -4.14 -10.70
N GLN A 196 -11.87 -4.86 -10.97
CA GLN A 196 -12.63 -4.72 -12.21
C GLN A 196 -13.40 -3.40 -12.28
N SER A 197 -14.10 -3.03 -11.21
CA SER A 197 -14.95 -1.84 -11.22
C SER A 197 -14.13 -0.54 -11.26
N ILE A 198 -13.04 -0.44 -10.49
CA ILE A 198 -12.19 0.74 -10.46
C ILE A 198 -11.45 0.89 -11.80
N SER A 199 -10.83 -0.19 -12.31
CA SER A 199 -10.11 -0.15 -13.59
C SER A 199 -11.04 0.23 -14.76
N LYS A 200 -12.25 -0.34 -14.83
CA LYS A 200 -13.27 0.03 -15.81
C LYS A 200 -13.69 1.49 -15.70
N THR A 201 -13.75 2.02 -14.47
CA THR A 201 -14.07 3.43 -14.25
C THR A 201 -12.90 4.33 -14.63
N ALA A 202 -11.67 3.91 -14.40
CA ALA A 202 -10.47 4.65 -14.81
C ALA A 202 -10.42 4.89 -16.35
N GLU A 203 -10.97 3.96 -17.15
CA GLU A 203 -11.07 4.13 -18.61
C GLU A 203 -11.95 5.32 -19.00
N LYS A 204 -12.90 5.72 -18.16
CA LYS A 204 -13.77 6.89 -18.38
C LYS A 204 -13.07 8.21 -18.07
N PHE A 205 -11.97 8.15 -17.35
CA PHE A 205 -11.16 9.30 -16.94
C PHE A 205 -9.71 9.11 -17.43
N PRO A 206 -9.45 9.21 -18.75
CA PRO A 206 -8.08 9.19 -19.27
C PRO A 206 -7.27 10.34 -18.66
N TRP A 207 -5.94 10.20 -18.59
CA TRP A 207 -5.05 11.11 -17.85
C TRP A 207 -5.35 12.61 -18.10
N HIS A 208 -5.47 13.00 -19.34
CA HIS A 208 -5.69 14.42 -19.70
C HIS A 208 -7.09 14.95 -19.35
N SER A 209 -8.05 14.08 -19.04
CA SER A 209 -9.39 14.49 -18.60
C SER A 209 -9.56 14.54 -17.09
N LYS A 210 -8.55 14.06 -16.34
CA LYS A 210 -8.59 14.08 -14.88
C LYS A 210 -8.42 15.49 -14.33
N GLU A 211 -9.06 15.75 -13.18
CA GLU A 211 -8.83 16.99 -12.44
C GLU A 211 -7.39 17.02 -11.93
N SER A 212 -6.66 18.08 -12.25
CA SER A 212 -5.26 18.29 -11.83
C SER A 212 -5.20 18.81 -10.39
N LYS A 213 -5.75 17.98 -9.45
CA LYS A 213 -5.81 18.26 -8.02
C LYS A 213 -5.33 17.07 -7.21
N ALA A 214 -4.75 17.35 -6.05
CA ALA A 214 -4.53 16.37 -5.01
C ALA A 214 -5.86 15.98 -4.35
N PHE A 215 -6.09 14.68 -4.15
CA PHE A 215 -7.37 14.21 -3.61
C PHE A 215 -7.19 13.26 -2.43
N PHE A 216 -8.02 13.48 -1.40
CA PHE A 216 -8.14 12.60 -0.25
C PHE A 216 -9.53 12.69 0.39
N ARG A 217 -10.10 11.54 0.74
CA ARG A 217 -11.28 11.40 1.61
C ARG A 217 -11.00 10.32 2.64
N GLY A 218 -11.26 10.58 3.89
CA GLY A 218 -11.13 9.62 4.97
C GLY A 218 -11.23 10.25 6.34
N SER A 219 -11.30 9.43 7.38
CA SER A 219 -11.33 9.93 8.76
C SER A 219 -9.94 10.41 9.21
N ARG A 220 -9.89 11.20 10.27
CA ARG A 220 -8.64 11.65 10.91
C ARG A 220 -8.09 10.57 11.84
N THR A 221 -7.59 9.46 11.25
CA THR A 221 -6.95 8.37 12.03
C THR A 221 -5.55 8.75 12.50
N SER A 222 -4.88 9.67 11.80
CA SER A 222 -3.56 10.17 12.11
C SER A 222 -3.47 11.66 11.74
N SER A 223 -2.70 12.44 12.51
CA SER A 223 -2.38 13.84 12.21
C SER A 223 -1.51 14.03 10.95
N GLU A 224 -0.89 12.98 10.46
CA GLU A 224 -0.14 12.99 9.18
C GLU A 224 -1.00 13.46 7.99
N ARG A 225 -2.33 13.36 8.11
CA ARG A 225 -3.32 13.78 7.12
C ARG A 225 -3.62 15.27 7.14
N ASP A 226 -3.35 15.93 8.29
CA ASP A 226 -3.71 17.32 8.53
C ASP A 226 -3.10 18.29 7.51
N PRO A 227 -1.81 18.20 7.12
CA PRO A 227 -1.20 19.13 6.19
C PRO A 227 -1.91 19.19 4.82
N LEU A 228 -2.32 18.04 4.28
CA LEU A 228 -3.05 18.03 3.01
C LEU A 228 -4.46 18.60 3.13
N VAL A 229 -5.15 18.31 4.25
CA VAL A 229 -6.49 18.85 4.50
C VAL A 229 -6.44 20.36 4.72
N LEU A 230 -5.41 20.86 5.41
CA LEU A 230 -5.21 22.30 5.59
C LEU A 230 -4.84 22.99 4.28
N LEU A 231 -3.95 22.40 3.47
CA LEU A 231 -3.63 22.88 2.13
C LEU A 231 -4.90 22.97 1.25
N SER A 232 -5.77 21.97 1.32
CA SER A 232 -7.04 21.96 0.58
C SER A 232 -7.98 23.10 0.97
N ARG A 233 -7.95 23.56 2.22
CA ARG A 233 -8.72 24.71 2.68
C ARG A 233 -8.11 26.04 2.24
N GLU A 234 -6.79 26.10 2.24
CA GLU A 234 -6.02 27.28 1.86
C GLU A 234 -6.02 27.47 0.34
N ASP A 235 -5.84 26.40 -0.42
CA ASP A 235 -5.81 26.40 -1.88
C ASP A 235 -6.71 25.28 -2.46
N PRO A 236 -8.02 25.51 -2.61
CA PRO A 236 -8.96 24.54 -3.17
C PRO A 236 -8.72 24.24 -4.67
N ALA A 237 -7.91 25.03 -5.37
CA ALA A 237 -7.50 24.76 -6.75
C ALA A 237 -6.39 23.72 -6.80
N MET A 238 -5.55 23.64 -5.75
CA MET A 238 -4.46 22.71 -5.60
C MET A 238 -4.92 21.34 -5.13
N ALA A 239 -5.81 21.30 -4.12
CA ALA A 239 -6.23 20.07 -3.49
C ALA A 239 -7.73 20.04 -3.16
N ASP A 240 -8.30 18.85 -3.14
CA ASP A 240 -9.61 18.52 -2.60
C ASP A 240 -9.46 17.39 -1.58
N ALA A 241 -9.03 17.75 -0.37
CA ALA A 241 -8.78 16.83 0.73
C ALA A 241 -9.65 17.18 1.94
N GLN A 242 -10.47 16.22 2.38
CA GLN A 242 -11.43 16.48 3.46
C GLN A 242 -11.57 15.26 4.36
N TYR A 243 -11.87 15.52 5.63
CA TYR A 243 -12.20 14.48 6.59
C TYR A 243 -13.66 14.05 6.50
N THR A 244 -13.88 12.75 6.59
CA THR A 244 -15.19 12.12 6.75
C THR A 244 -15.41 11.67 8.19
N LYS A 245 -16.65 11.42 8.59
CA LYS A 245 -16.94 10.73 9.84
C LYS A 245 -16.48 9.28 9.77
N ASN A 246 -16.10 8.74 10.93
CA ASN A 246 -15.91 7.31 11.13
C ASN A 246 -16.64 6.88 12.41
N GLN A 247 -16.55 5.60 12.74
CA GLN A 247 -17.16 5.02 13.94
C GLN A 247 -16.63 5.62 15.26
N ALA A 248 -15.41 6.17 15.23
CA ALA A 248 -14.76 6.78 16.39
C ALA A 248 -14.92 8.30 16.45
N TRP A 249 -15.67 8.90 15.53
CA TRP A 249 -15.91 10.36 15.53
C TRP A 249 -16.65 10.80 16.79
N LYS A 250 -16.13 11.79 17.50
CA LYS A 250 -16.67 12.28 18.78
C LYS A 250 -17.06 13.75 18.71
N SER A 251 -16.32 14.54 17.96
CA SER A 251 -16.49 15.99 17.98
C SER A 251 -15.95 16.65 16.69
N PRO A 252 -16.31 17.93 16.43
CA PRO A 252 -15.74 18.70 15.33
C PRO A 252 -14.21 18.75 15.29
N ALA A 253 -13.53 18.59 16.43
CA ALA A 253 -12.06 18.52 16.47
C ALA A 253 -11.51 17.36 15.63
N ASP A 254 -12.25 16.24 15.48
CA ASP A 254 -11.87 15.10 14.66
C ASP A 254 -11.89 15.40 13.15
N THR A 255 -12.43 16.55 12.76
CA THR A 255 -12.43 17.06 11.38
C THR A 255 -11.77 18.42 11.28
N LEU A 256 -10.90 18.78 12.24
CA LEU A 256 -10.27 20.10 12.36
C LEU A 256 -11.30 21.24 12.29
N ASN A 257 -12.41 21.09 13.02
CA ASN A 257 -13.53 22.04 13.15
C ASN A 257 -14.24 22.41 11.83
N ALA A 258 -14.12 21.56 10.80
CA ALA A 258 -14.96 21.67 9.60
C ALA A 258 -16.11 20.66 9.63
N GLU A 259 -17.15 20.91 8.86
CA GLU A 259 -18.20 19.93 8.64
C GLU A 259 -17.61 18.68 7.96
N PRO A 260 -17.93 17.47 8.44
CA PRO A 260 -17.45 16.25 7.80
C PRO A 260 -17.96 16.14 6.37
N ALA A 261 -17.06 15.85 5.45
CA ALA A 261 -17.42 15.56 4.07
C ALA A 261 -18.14 14.21 3.94
N SER A 262 -18.88 14.04 2.86
CA SER A 262 -19.43 12.75 2.46
C SER A 262 -18.32 11.76 2.10
N GLU A 263 -18.56 10.49 2.36
CA GLU A 263 -17.72 9.40 1.86
C GLU A 263 -17.79 9.34 0.33
N VAL A 264 -16.69 8.90 -0.28
CA VAL A 264 -16.52 8.86 -1.74
C VAL A 264 -16.03 7.46 -2.12
N SER A 265 -16.61 6.86 -3.14
CA SER A 265 -16.20 5.54 -3.63
C SER A 265 -14.80 5.57 -4.24
N PHE A 266 -14.15 4.41 -4.36
CA PHE A 266 -12.84 4.35 -5.02
C PHE A 266 -12.94 4.71 -6.51
N GLU A 267 -14.05 4.40 -7.14
CA GLU A 267 -14.33 4.76 -8.52
C GLU A 267 -14.32 6.29 -8.71
N GLU A 268 -14.84 7.03 -7.76
CA GLU A 268 -14.85 8.51 -7.82
C GLU A 268 -13.46 9.12 -7.61
N HIS A 269 -12.54 8.43 -6.91
CA HIS A 269 -11.14 8.87 -6.82
C HIS A 269 -10.48 8.97 -8.20
N CYS A 270 -10.93 8.16 -9.17
CA CYS A 270 -10.33 8.12 -10.51
C CYS A 270 -10.52 9.42 -11.33
N LYS A 271 -11.35 10.34 -10.87
CA LYS A 271 -11.50 11.69 -11.47
C LYS A 271 -10.26 12.57 -11.30
N TYR A 272 -9.40 12.27 -10.33
CA TYR A 272 -8.29 13.13 -9.91
C TYR A 272 -6.94 12.57 -10.36
N LYS A 273 -5.99 13.46 -10.74
CA LYS A 273 -4.63 13.07 -11.15
C LYS A 273 -3.77 12.58 -9.98
N TYR A 274 -3.88 13.19 -8.79
CA TYR A 274 -2.97 13.01 -7.67
C TYR A 274 -3.71 12.45 -6.46
N LEU A 275 -3.47 11.17 -6.13
CA LEU A 275 -4.17 10.47 -5.06
C LEU A 275 -3.25 10.26 -3.87
N PHE A 276 -3.69 10.67 -2.69
CA PHE A 276 -2.90 10.54 -1.47
C PHE A 276 -3.30 9.32 -0.65
N ASN A 277 -2.30 8.50 -0.30
CA ASN A 277 -2.42 7.41 0.65
C ASN A 277 -1.70 7.77 1.94
N PHE A 278 -2.41 7.67 3.05
CA PHE A 278 -1.89 7.78 4.40
C PHE A 278 -2.17 6.48 5.15
N ARG A 279 -1.33 6.13 6.11
CA ARG A 279 -1.64 5.03 7.01
C ARG A 279 -2.99 5.22 7.72
N GLY A 280 -3.56 4.12 8.16
CA GLY A 280 -4.67 4.09 9.09
C GLY A 280 -4.18 3.99 10.54
N VAL A 281 -4.76 3.06 11.30
CA VAL A 281 -4.20 2.58 12.58
C VAL A 281 -2.88 1.83 12.29
N ALA A 282 -2.86 1.04 11.25
CA ALA A 282 -1.72 0.34 10.66
C ALA A 282 -1.62 0.68 9.17
N ALA A 283 -1.08 -0.21 8.31
CA ALA A 283 -1.09 -0.01 6.86
C ALA A 283 -2.50 0.26 6.33
N SER A 284 -2.59 1.06 5.28
CA SER A 284 -3.87 1.46 4.71
C SER A 284 -4.37 0.46 3.66
N PHE A 285 -5.52 -0.15 3.89
CA PHE A 285 -6.20 -0.99 2.88
C PHE A 285 -6.50 -0.26 1.55
N ARG A 286 -6.43 1.08 1.54
CA ARG A 286 -6.70 1.93 0.37
C ARG A 286 -5.63 1.83 -0.70
N LEU A 287 -4.36 1.68 -0.33
CA LEU A 287 -3.22 1.87 -1.24
C LEU A 287 -3.38 1.11 -2.56
N LYS A 288 -3.66 -0.19 -2.50
CA LYS A 288 -3.82 -1.02 -3.70
C LYS A 288 -4.95 -0.56 -4.63
N HIS A 289 -6.02 0.04 -4.09
CA HIS A 289 -7.16 0.53 -4.87
C HIS A 289 -6.82 1.81 -5.64
N LEU A 290 -6.02 2.70 -5.06
CA LEU A 290 -5.66 3.97 -5.68
C LEU A 290 -4.90 3.80 -7.00
N PHE A 291 -4.02 2.82 -7.07
CA PHE A 291 -3.27 2.50 -8.29
C PHE A 291 -4.18 2.14 -9.46
N LEU A 292 -5.33 1.50 -9.19
CA LEU A 292 -6.25 1.07 -10.24
C LEU A 292 -6.94 2.24 -10.96
N CYS A 293 -6.88 3.44 -10.41
CA CYS A 293 -7.36 4.65 -11.05
C CYS A 293 -6.47 5.16 -12.18
N LYS A 294 -5.27 4.60 -12.40
CA LYS A 294 -4.26 5.19 -13.32
C LYS A 294 -3.98 6.65 -12.97
N SER A 295 -3.89 6.94 -11.70
CA SER A 295 -3.58 8.26 -11.12
C SER A 295 -2.26 8.17 -10.40
N LEU A 296 -1.52 9.27 -10.30
CA LEU A 296 -0.28 9.32 -9.55
C LEU A 296 -0.57 9.19 -8.05
N VAL A 297 0.02 8.19 -7.42
CA VAL A 297 -0.17 7.92 -6.00
C VAL A 297 0.97 8.54 -5.20
N PHE A 298 0.64 9.38 -4.24
CA PHE A 298 1.52 9.89 -3.21
C PHE A 298 1.35 9.05 -1.95
N HIS A 299 2.38 8.35 -1.52
CA HIS A 299 2.35 7.49 -0.34
C HIS A 299 3.10 8.15 0.81
N VAL A 300 2.36 8.52 1.85
CA VAL A 300 2.88 9.23 3.02
C VAL A 300 3.28 8.24 4.10
N GLY A 301 4.56 8.31 4.49
CA GLY A 301 5.20 7.38 5.40
C GLY A 301 5.55 6.04 4.74
N ASP A 302 6.60 5.40 5.23
CA ASP A 302 7.11 4.12 4.73
C ASP A 302 7.25 3.06 5.83
N GLU A 303 6.88 3.41 7.06
CA GLU A 303 7.06 2.55 8.22
C GLU A 303 6.11 1.33 8.20
N TRP A 304 4.86 1.53 7.74
CA TRP A 304 3.84 0.49 7.73
C TRP A 304 3.81 -0.25 6.40
N LYS A 305 3.97 -1.58 6.46
CA LYS A 305 4.03 -2.45 5.29
C LYS A 305 2.95 -3.54 5.32
N GLU A 306 2.45 -3.90 4.13
CA GLU A 306 1.76 -5.15 3.83
C GLU A 306 2.68 -6.04 2.96
N PHE A 307 2.38 -7.32 2.85
CA PHE A 307 3.21 -8.33 2.17
C PHE A 307 3.67 -7.97 0.75
N PHE A 308 2.94 -7.11 0.05
CA PHE A 308 3.24 -6.73 -1.34
C PHE A 308 4.01 -5.41 -1.47
N TYR A 309 4.21 -4.65 -0.38
CA TYR A 309 4.80 -3.31 -0.45
C TYR A 309 6.24 -3.33 -0.95
N ASP A 310 7.04 -4.33 -0.58
CA ASP A 310 8.43 -4.42 -1.02
C ASP A 310 8.60 -4.66 -2.52
N SER A 311 7.54 -5.08 -3.22
CA SER A 311 7.51 -5.14 -4.69
C SER A 311 7.22 -3.80 -5.35
N LEU A 312 6.63 -2.85 -4.62
CA LEU A 312 6.42 -1.48 -5.08
C LEU A 312 7.74 -0.68 -4.94
N ARG A 313 8.09 0.07 -5.95
CA ARG A 313 9.32 0.88 -5.94
C ARG A 313 8.97 2.36 -5.90
N PRO A 314 9.48 3.12 -4.89
CA PRO A 314 9.34 4.58 -4.87
C PRO A 314 9.94 5.19 -6.13
N TRP A 315 9.35 6.27 -6.62
CA TRP A 315 9.69 7.01 -7.82
C TRP A 315 9.47 6.26 -9.15
N ILE A 316 9.14 4.97 -9.10
CA ILE A 316 8.75 4.15 -10.26
C ILE A 316 7.24 3.90 -10.29
N HIS A 317 6.67 3.50 -9.15
CA HIS A 317 5.25 3.12 -9.06
C HIS A 317 4.43 4.16 -8.28
N TYR A 318 5.06 4.95 -7.42
CA TYR A 318 4.43 5.96 -6.58
C TYR A 318 5.45 7.01 -6.14
N ILE A 319 4.95 8.13 -5.62
CA ILE A 319 5.77 9.19 -5.06
C ILE A 319 5.85 9.00 -3.53
N PRO A 320 7.05 8.75 -2.98
CA PRO A 320 7.23 8.65 -1.55
C PRO A 320 7.17 10.05 -0.91
N VAL A 321 6.42 10.15 0.17
CA VAL A 321 6.31 11.38 0.98
C VAL A 321 6.68 11.02 2.41
N LYS A 322 7.47 11.83 3.09
CA LYS A 322 7.84 11.60 4.50
C LYS A 322 6.61 11.57 5.41
N SER A 323 6.69 10.92 6.56
CA SER A 323 5.56 10.68 7.48
C SER A 323 4.92 11.96 8.03
N ASN A 324 5.69 13.02 8.20
CA ASN A 324 5.21 14.31 8.72
C ASN A 324 5.57 15.45 7.75
N PRO A 325 4.93 15.52 6.56
CA PRO A 325 5.18 16.59 5.62
C PRO A 325 4.53 17.89 6.12
N THR A 326 5.08 19.04 5.74
CA THR A 326 4.38 20.32 5.85
C THR A 326 3.45 20.54 4.67
N SER A 327 2.47 21.45 4.80
CA SER A 327 1.61 21.84 3.66
C SER A 327 2.41 22.42 2.50
N GLU A 328 3.48 23.17 2.80
CA GLU A 328 4.36 23.76 1.78
C GLU A 328 5.16 22.70 1.01
N GLU A 329 5.67 21.67 1.70
CA GLU A 329 6.35 20.55 1.05
C GLU A 329 5.40 19.75 0.15
N LEU A 330 4.17 19.53 0.59
CA LEU A 330 3.15 18.89 -0.24
C LEU A 330 2.80 19.74 -1.46
N LYS A 331 2.66 21.05 -1.26
CA LYS A 331 2.37 22.00 -2.34
C LYS A 331 3.46 21.96 -3.40
N SER A 332 4.73 22.12 -2.98
CA SER A 332 5.89 22.11 -3.89
C SER A 332 5.98 20.80 -4.68
N LEU A 333 5.71 19.67 -4.02
CA LEU A 333 5.74 18.36 -4.67
C LEU A 333 4.61 18.18 -5.68
N ILE A 334 3.39 18.66 -5.37
CA ILE A 334 2.25 18.63 -6.29
C ILE A 334 2.52 19.55 -7.49
N GLU A 335 3.06 20.76 -7.27
CA GLU A 335 3.42 21.71 -8.32
C GLU A 335 4.45 21.10 -9.27
N TYR A 336 5.49 20.46 -8.73
CA TYR A 336 6.49 19.75 -9.55
C TYR A 336 5.82 18.76 -10.53
N PHE A 337 4.90 17.92 -10.08
CA PHE A 337 4.24 16.95 -10.96
C PHE A 337 3.14 17.56 -11.84
N LYS A 338 2.65 18.75 -11.54
CA LYS A 338 1.82 19.53 -12.47
C LYS A 338 2.64 20.09 -13.65
N GLU A 339 3.85 20.53 -13.37
CA GLU A 339 4.79 21.04 -14.36
C GLU A 339 5.44 19.93 -15.18
N ASN A 340 5.61 18.73 -14.58
CA ASN A 340 6.18 17.54 -15.20
C ASN A 340 5.11 16.45 -15.41
N ASP A 341 4.03 16.81 -16.13
CA ASP A 341 2.81 15.99 -16.30
C ASP A 341 3.08 14.64 -16.98
N ASP A 342 4.02 14.59 -17.92
CA ASP A 342 4.40 13.35 -18.63
C ASP A 342 5.13 12.37 -17.68
N VAL A 343 5.98 12.87 -16.80
CA VAL A 343 6.65 12.07 -15.76
C VAL A 343 5.62 11.54 -14.77
N ALA A 344 4.68 12.39 -14.36
CA ALA A 344 3.57 12.02 -13.49
C ALA A 344 2.73 10.88 -14.10
N MET A 345 2.37 11.01 -15.39
CA MET A 345 1.61 10.01 -16.13
C MET A 345 2.37 8.68 -16.26
N LYS A 346 3.67 8.72 -16.55
CA LYS A 346 4.51 7.53 -16.65
C LYS A 346 4.55 6.73 -15.34
N ILE A 347 4.75 7.41 -14.20
CA ILE A 347 4.78 6.77 -12.87
C ILE A 347 3.39 6.22 -12.50
N ALA A 348 2.32 6.97 -12.80
CA ALA A 348 0.94 6.53 -12.57
C ALA A 348 0.61 5.24 -13.34
N GLU A 349 0.98 5.17 -14.62
CA GLU A 349 0.78 3.98 -15.44
C GLU A 349 1.64 2.80 -14.94
N ALA A 350 2.90 3.03 -14.57
CA ALA A 350 3.77 1.99 -14.02
C ALA A 350 3.19 1.41 -12.71
N GLY A 351 2.67 2.24 -11.82
CA GLY A 351 2.00 1.81 -10.60
C GLY A 351 0.74 1.00 -10.87
N TYR A 352 -0.10 1.43 -11.83
CA TYR A 352 -1.27 0.67 -12.27
C TYR A 352 -0.87 -0.71 -12.82
N GLN A 353 0.08 -0.76 -13.75
CA GLN A 353 0.54 -2.00 -14.38
C GLN A 353 1.08 -2.98 -13.35
N HIS A 354 1.87 -2.48 -12.39
CA HIS A 354 2.39 -3.32 -11.31
C HIS A 354 1.27 -3.97 -10.50
N ILE A 355 0.33 -3.20 -9.96
CA ILE A 355 -0.78 -3.72 -9.15
C ILE A 355 -1.73 -4.59 -10.00
N TRP A 356 -1.98 -4.20 -11.24
CA TRP A 356 -2.86 -4.95 -12.14
C TRP A 356 -2.31 -6.33 -12.47
N HIS A 357 -1.02 -6.47 -12.69
CA HIS A 357 -0.41 -7.73 -13.11
C HIS A 357 0.15 -8.58 -11.98
N HIS A 358 0.52 -7.98 -10.83
CA HIS A 358 1.24 -8.68 -9.77
C HIS A 358 0.48 -8.72 -8.42
N LEU A 359 -0.75 -8.19 -8.34
CA LEU A 359 -1.59 -8.30 -7.15
C LEU A 359 -3.01 -8.80 -7.52
N ARG A 360 -3.10 -9.84 -8.33
CA ARG A 360 -4.35 -10.55 -8.65
C ARG A 360 -4.75 -11.44 -7.48
N MET A 361 -5.99 -11.94 -7.50
CA MET A 361 -6.42 -12.93 -6.50
C MET A 361 -5.60 -14.22 -6.56
N GLU A 362 -5.11 -14.59 -7.75
CA GLU A 362 -4.18 -15.71 -7.95
C GLU A 362 -2.86 -15.47 -7.23
N ASP A 363 -2.32 -14.24 -7.29
CA ASP A 363 -1.06 -13.87 -6.63
C ASP A 363 -1.22 -13.88 -5.10
N VAL A 364 -2.38 -13.40 -4.60
CA VAL A 364 -2.72 -13.48 -3.17
C VAL A 364 -2.83 -14.92 -2.69
N ARG A 365 -3.51 -15.81 -3.45
CA ARG A 365 -3.61 -17.24 -3.13
C ARG A 365 -2.26 -17.93 -3.18
N CYS A 366 -1.45 -17.61 -4.18
CA CYS A 366 -0.08 -18.13 -4.33
C CYS A 366 0.79 -17.75 -3.12
N TYR A 367 0.71 -16.51 -2.65
CA TYR A 367 1.45 -16.09 -1.45
C TYR A 367 0.99 -16.86 -0.20
N TRP A 368 -0.34 -17.00 0.00
CA TRP A 368 -0.88 -17.83 1.09
C TRP A 368 -0.38 -19.28 1.04
N GLU A 369 -0.38 -19.88 -0.14
CA GLU A 369 0.13 -21.26 -0.32
C GLU A 369 1.62 -21.37 0.03
N LYS A 370 2.46 -20.47 -0.51
CA LYS A 370 3.89 -20.45 -0.21
C LYS A 370 4.17 -20.20 1.27
N LEU A 371 3.47 -19.25 1.87
CA LEU A 371 3.59 -18.97 3.30
C LEU A 371 3.27 -20.20 4.14
N LEU A 372 2.12 -20.83 3.92
CA LEU A 372 1.69 -21.98 4.74
C LEU A 372 2.55 -23.22 4.49
N MET A 373 2.99 -23.46 3.26
CA MET A 373 3.92 -24.55 2.94
C MET A 373 5.28 -24.36 3.61
N ALA A 374 5.86 -23.17 3.49
CA ALA A 374 7.15 -22.85 4.10
C ALA A 374 7.07 -22.89 5.64
N TYR A 375 6.04 -22.28 6.22
CA TYR A 375 5.79 -22.29 7.65
C TYR A 375 5.58 -23.72 8.19
N GLY A 376 4.75 -24.53 7.52
CA GLY A 376 4.52 -25.93 7.90
C GLY A 376 5.79 -26.77 7.81
N GLY A 377 6.68 -26.53 6.87
CA GLY A 377 8.00 -27.18 6.76
C GLY A 377 8.94 -26.84 7.92
N LEU A 378 8.72 -25.73 8.60
CA LEU A 378 9.48 -25.32 9.79
C LEU A 378 8.93 -25.88 11.09
N MET A 379 7.72 -26.46 11.09
CA MET A 379 7.15 -27.05 12.31
C MET A 379 8.02 -28.16 12.89
N ARG A 380 8.12 -28.17 14.21
CA ARG A 380 8.83 -29.22 14.98
C ARG A 380 7.89 -29.82 16.00
N GLY A 381 7.86 -31.14 16.05
CA GLY A 381 6.98 -31.94 16.90
C GLY A 381 5.72 -32.39 16.18
N GLU A 382 5.05 -33.35 16.72
CA GLU A 382 3.79 -33.91 16.21
C GLU A 382 2.63 -32.97 16.54
N ILE A 383 1.84 -32.62 15.54
CA ILE A 383 0.63 -31.83 15.72
C ILE A 383 -0.52 -32.77 16.04
N VAL A 384 -0.87 -32.83 17.30
CA VAL A 384 -2.05 -33.57 17.77
C VAL A 384 -3.25 -32.64 17.79
N ARG A 385 -4.39 -33.13 17.33
CA ARG A 385 -5.63 -32.35 17.34
C ARG A 385 -5.99 -31.91 18.75
N ASP A 386 -6.22 -30.62 18.92
CA ASP A 386 -6.79 -30.03 20.13
C ASP A 386 -8.32 -30.09 20.06
N GLU A 387 -8.93 -30.94 20.90
CA GLU A 387 -10.39 -31.15 20.92
C GLU A 387 -11.18 -29.91 21.38
N THR A 388 -10.52 -28.89 21.92
CA THR A 388 -11.14 -27.61 22.29
C THR A 388 -11.41 -26.72 21.07
N LEU A 389 -10.71 -26.96 19.96
CA LEU A 389 -10.89 -26.23 18.69
C LEU A 389 -12.09 -26.80 17.90
N MET A 390 -12.84 -25.92 17.29
CA MET A 390 -13.96 -26.29 16.41
C MET A 390 -13.53 -26.50 14.98
N GLU A 391 -14.06 -27.50 14.32
CA GLU A 391 -13.86 -27.71 12.88
C GLU A 391 -14.53 -26.58 12.08
N ILE A 392 -13.80 -26.02 11.13
CA ILE A 392 -14.26 -24.96 10.22
C ILE A 392 -14.54 -25.60 8.84
N SER A 393 -15.82 -25.82 8.56
CA SER A 393 -16.29 -26.39 7.30
C SER A 393 -16.28 -25.37 6.14
#